data_20fbbbda2cf95d4c0516e232f54df557
#
_entry.id   20fbbbda2cf95d4c0516e232f54df557
#
_cell.length_a   1.000
_cell.length_b   1.000
_cell.length_c   1.000
_cell.angle_alpha   90.00
_cell.angle_beta   90.00
_cell.angle_gamma   90.00
#
_symmetry.space_group_name_H-M   'P 1'
#
loop_
_entity.id
_entity.type
_entity.pdbx_description
1 polymer ?
#
loop_
_entity_poly.entity_id
_entity_poly.type
_entity_poly.pdbx_seq_one_letter_code
_entity_poly.pdbx_strand_id
1 'polypeptide(L)'
;MIKEELDEKIGEFERILQKVASDIASGVLFEKLTPSELLEKTEQYVNRLTDLATNSEELMLVLKPEKTYTIKSMCKNLTQTLTTFKDILLQNTSDPLANSRLAFEQLRKALTDGSDFLFLMREVRDNPSPVINAILTFKKASETKSSVISIQAKEDVQPLIKYVLGRIDDFRTALIGLEKKVDEMKQIMRELQEESLKILSEKTSAQSKTTENKTEKKQLSLSNFKIEKN
;
A
#
# COMPACT_ATOMS: atom_id res chain seq x y z
N MET A 1 -17.93 -16.93 -12.47
CA MET A 1 -16.81 -16.14 -13.03
C MET A 1 -16.04 -15.43 -11.91
N ILE A 2 -15.98 -14.07 -11.81
CA ILE A 2 -15.09 -13.40 -10.81
C ILE A 2 -15.39 -13.81 -9.37
N LYS A 3 -16.66 -13.93 -8.99
CA LYS A 3 -17.07 -14.35 -7.64
C LYS A 3 -16.73 -15.81 -7.37
N GLU A 4 -16.94 -16.69 -8.33
CA GLU A 4 -16.58 -18.12 -8.26
C GLU A 4 -15.05 -18.27 -8.20
N GLU A 5 -14.31 -17.49 -8.97
CA GLU A 5 -12.85 -17.47 -8.94
C GLU A 5 -12.32 -17.00 -7.58
N LEU A 6 -12.90 -15.94 -6.99
CA LEU A 6 -12.56 -15.51 -5.65
C LEU A 6 -12.89 -16.60 -4.61
N ASP A 7 -13.99 -17.32 -4.77
CA ASP A 7 -14.38 -18.43 -3.86
C ASP A 7 -13.37 -19.58 -3.90
N GLU A 8 -12.87 -19.94 -5.10
CA GLU A 8 -11.78 -20.91 -5.24
C GLU A 8 -10.50 -20.45 -4.53
N LYS A 9 -10.13 -19.18 -4.71
CA LYS A 9 -8.96 -18.61 -4.02
C LYS A 9 -9.13 -18.60 -2.49
N ILE A 10 -10.32 -18.29 -1.99
CA ILE A 10 -10.66 -18.38 -0.56
C ILE A 10 -10.43 -19.79 -0.04
N GLY A 11 -10.97 -20.80 -0.73
CA GLY A 11 -10.81 -22.20 -0.33
C GLY A 11 -9.37 -22.69 -0.35
N GLU A 12 -8.58 -22.24 -1.30
CA GLU A 12 -7.15 -22.57 -1.39
C GLU A 12 -6.34 -21.86 -0.31
N PHE A 13 -6.58 -20.56 -0.12
CA PHE A 13 -5.90 -19.74 0.89
C PHE A 13 -6.15 -20.29 2.31
N GLU A 14 -7.41 -20.60 2.64
CA GLU A 14 -7.78 -21.20 3.92
C GLU A 14 -7.08 -22.53 4.16
N ARG A 15 -7.04 -23.39 3.16
CA ARG A 15 -6.39 -24.70 3.23
C ARG A 15 -4.90 -24.59 3.54
N ILE A 16 -4.21 -23.59 2.93
CA ILE A 16 -2.79 -23.37 3.20
C ILE A 16 -2.59 -22.80 4.60
N LEU A 17 -3.40 -21.82 5.03
CA LEU A 17 -3.31 -21.30 6.41
C LEU A 17 -3.53 -22.41 7.46
N GLN A 18 -4.53 -23.26 7.26
CA GLN A 18 -4.79 -24.40 8.16
C GLN A 18 -3.62 -25.38 8.19
N LYS A 19 -3.00 -25.64 7.03
CA LYS A 19 -1.83 -26.51 6.94
C LYS A 19 -0.64 -25.92 7.68
N VAL A 20 -0.34 -24.63 7.50
CA VAL A 20 0.74 -23.95 8.21
C VAL A 20 0.49 -23.97 9.72
N ALA A 21 -0.74 -23.66 10.15
CA ALA A 21 -1.12 -23.70 11.56
C ALA A 21 -0.96 -25.12 12.16
N SER A 22 -1.35 -26.15 11.42
CA SER A 22 -1.20 -27.56 11.82
C SER A 22 0.27 -27.97 11.92
N ASP A 23 1.10 -27.57 10.96
CA ASP A 23 2.53 -27.88 10.94
C ASP A 23 3.27 -27.18 12.10
N ILE A 24 2.82 -26.00 12.53
CA ILE A 24 3.30 -25.34 13.74
C ILE A 24 2.87 -26.12 14.99
N ALA A 25 1.58 -26.40 15.11
CA ALA A 25 1.01 -27.06 16.29
C ALA A 25 1.58 -28.47 16.53
N SER A 26 1.93 -29.16 15.47
CA SER A 26 2.54 -30.52 15.53
C SER A 26 4.09 -30.50 15.69
N GLY A 27 4.70 -29.31 15.79
CA GLY A 27 6.16 -29.12 15.88
C GLY A 27 6.91 -29.48 14.60
N VAL A 28 6.21 -29.78 13.50
CA VAL A 28 6.86 -30.23 12.25
C VAL A 28 7.81 -29.15 11.70
N LEU A 29 7.40 -27.86 11.74
CA LEU A 29 8.19 -26.78 11.16
C LEU A 29 9.48 -26.46 11.94
N PHE A 30 9.48 -26.54 13.27
CA PHE A 30 10.59 -26.05 14.08
C PHE A 30 11.34 -27.12 14.87
N GLU A 31 10.76 -28.32 15.01
CA GLU A 31 11.33 -29.37 15.83
C GLU A 31 11.79 -30.60 15.01
N LYS A 32 11.19 -30.85 13.86
CA LYS A 32 11.37 -32.10 13.12
C LYS A 32 12.10 -31.96 11.79
N LEU A 33 12.20 -30.75 11.24
CA LEU A 33 12.85 -30.49 9.97
C LEU A 33 14.30 -30.06 10.16
N THR A 34 15.13 -30.46 9.22
CA THR A 34 16.45 -29.85 9.06
C THR A 34 16.34 -28.40 8.61
N PRO A 35 17.35 -27.53 8.84
CA PRO A 35 17.30 -26.14 8.37
C PRO A 35 16.99 -25.99 6.87
N SER A 36 17.52 -26.87 6.03
CA SER A 36 17.26 -26.85 4.58
C SER A 36 15.82 -27.20 4.25
N GLU A 37 15.26 -28.25 4.88
CA GLU A 37 13.86 -28.65 4.68
C GLU A 37 12.89 -27.60 5.22
N LEU A 38 13.24 -26.97 6.35
CA LEU A 38 12.47 -25.86 6.91
C LEU A 38 12.41 -24.69 5.92
N LEU A 39 13.55 -24.31 5.35
CA LEU A 39 13.64 -23.23 4.38
C LEU A 39 12.81 -23.54 3.12
N GLU A 40 12.97 -24.72 2.53
CA GLU A 40 12.26 -25.13 1.33
C GLU A 40 10.73 -25.13 1.55
N LYS A 41 10.28 -25.73 2.65
CA LYS A 41 8.86 -25.78 3.00
C LYS A 41 8.29 -24.39 3.27
N THR A 42 9.06 -23.55 3.91
CA THR A 42 8.69 -22.16 4.18
C THR A 42 8.56 -21.34 2.90
N GLU A 43 9.50 -21.47 1.98
CA GLU A 43 9.43 -20.80 0.68
C GLU A 43 8.18 -21.23 -0.10
N GLN A 44 7.82 -22.50 -0.10
CA GLN A 44 6.60 -22.97 -0.72
C GLN A 44 5.34 -22.28 -0.13
N TYR A 45 5.25 -22.16 1.20
CA TYR A 45 4.13 -21.49 1.85
C TYR A 45 4.10 -19.99 1.58
N VAL A 46 5.25 -19.32 1.71
CA VAL A 46 5.35 -17.87 1.47
C VAL A 46 4.99 -17.53 0.03
N ASN A 47 5.56 -18.20 -0.93
CA ASN A 47 5.30 -17.95 -2.34
C ASN A 47 3.82 -18.19 -2.66
N ARG A 48 3.26 -19.31 -2.20
CA ARG A 48 1.86 -19.66 -2.49
C ARG A 48 0.86 -18.69 -1.85
N LEU A 49 1.07 -18.30 -0.58
CA LEU A 49 0.22 -17.32 0.10
C LEU A 49 0.35 -15.93 -0.53
N THR A 50 1.55 -15.53 -0.93
CA THR A 50 1.78 -14.25 -1.62
C THR A 50 1.07 -14.20 -2.97
N ASP A 51 1.19 -15.24 -3.78
CA ASP A 51 0.52 -15.34 -5.08
C ASP A 51 -1.01 -15.31 -4.92
N LEU A 52 -1.53 -16.07 -3.97
CA LEU A 52 -2.97 -16.09 -3.69
C LEU A 52 -3.47 -14.74 -3.18
N ALA A 53 -2.72 -14.07 -2.30
CA ALA A 53 -3.08 -12.75 -1.79
C ALA A 53 -3.11 -11.72 -2.93
N THR A 54 -2.09 -11.68 -3.78
CA THR A 54 -1.98 -10.74 -4.91
C THR A 54 -3.10 -10.97 -5.94
N ASN A 55 -3.32 -12.22 -6.33
CA ASN A 55 -4.40 -12.56 -7.28
C ASN A 55 -5.78 -12.26 -6.70
N SER A 56 -5.97 -12.49 -5.40
CA SER A 56 -7.24 -12.19 -4.73
C SER A 56 -7.46 -10.68 -4.56
N GLU A 57 -6.40 -9.89 -4.37
CA GLU A 57 -6.48 -8.42 -4.34
C GLU A 57 -7.13 -7.89 -5.61
N GLU A 58 -6.67 -8.33 -6.77
CA GLU A 58 -7.21 -7.89 -8.06
C GLU A 58 -8.72 -8.21 -8.19
N LEU A 59 -9.13 -9.41 -7.82
CA LEU A 59 -10.54 -9.82 -7.85
C LEU A 59 -11.39 -9.00 -6.86
N MET A 60 -10.87 -8.77 -5.65
CA MET A 60 -11.57 -7.97 -4.64
C MET A 60 -11.72 -6.50 -5.05
N LEU A 61 -10.71 -5.91 -5.71
CA LEU A 61 -10.77 -4.53 -6.21
C LEU A 61 -11.86 -4.36 -7.28
N VAL A 62 -12.07 -5.38 -8.11
CA VAL A 62 -13.18 -5.39 -9.09
C VAL A 62 -14.53 -5.52 -8.37
N LEU A 63 -14.65 -6.41 -7.38
CA LEU A 63 -15.93 -6.67 -6.70
C LEU A 63 -16.33 -5.55 -5.74
N LYS A 64 -15.35 -4.87 -5.10
CA LYS A 64 -15.61 -3.86 -4.07
C LYS A 64 -14.63 -2.67 -4.15
N PRO A 65 -14.71 -1.87 -5.22
CA PRO A 65 -13.77 -0.77 -5.46
C PRO A 65 -13.78 0.30 -4.37
N GLU A 66 -14.88 0.47 -3.65
CA GLU A 66 -14.98 1.41 -2.52
C GLU A 66 -14.08 1.04 -1.33
N LYS A 67 -13.61 -0.21 -1.23
CA LYS A 67 -12.66 -0.69 -0.22
C LYS A 67 -11.21 -0.76 -0.70
N THR A 68 -10.87 -0.13 -1.80
CA THR A 68 -9.53 -0.20 -2.42
C THR A 68 -8.40 0.02 -1.42
N TYR A 69 -8.49 1.03 -0.56
CA TYR A 69 -7.44 1.30 0.43
C TYR A 69 -7.27 0.14 1.42
N THR A 70 -8.36 -0.36 1.99
CA THR A 70 -8.34 -1.48 2.95
C THR A 70 -7.77 -2.74 2.32
N ILE A 71 -8.23 -3.09 1.11
CA ILE A 71 -7.80 -4.28 0.38
C ILE A 71 -6.30 -4.23 0.11
N LYS A 72 -5.81 -3.12 -0.44
CA LYS A 72 -4.37 -2.93 -0.74
C LYS A 72 -3.52 -2.92 0.52
N SER A 73 -3.98 -2.25 1.57
CA SER A 73 -3.24 -2.20 2.84
C SER A 73 -3.10 -3.57 3.48
N MET A 74 -4.16 -4.36 3.53
CA MET A 74 -4.13 -5.70 4.12
C MET A 74 -3.30 -6.68 3.29
N CYS A 75 -3.42 -6.65 1.97
CA CYS A 75 -2.57 -7.46 1.07
C CYS A 75 -1.09 -7.11 1.26
N LYS A 76 -0.76 -5.82 1.27
CA LYS A 76 0.61 -5.35 1.50
C LYS A 76 1.15 -5.78 2.86
N ASN A 77 0.37 -5.65 3.93
CA ASN A 77 0.79 -6.05 5.27
C ASN A 77 1.10 -7.54 5.33
N LEU A 78 0.21 -8.38 4.79
CA LEU A 78 0.41 -9.82 4.73
C LEU A 78 1.67 -10.20 3.94
N THR A 79 1.81 -9.69 2.72
CA THR A 79 2.96 -10.00 1.85
C THR A 79 4.27 -9.53 2.47
N GLN A 80 4.28 -8.37 3.13
CA GLN A 80 5.45 -7.86 3.85
C GLN A 80 5.80 -8.74 5.05
N THR A 81 4.82 -9.19 5.84
CA THR A 81 5.06 -10.08 6.99
C THR A 81 5.60 -11.43 6.54
N LEU A 82 5.07 -11.99 5.44
CA LEU A 82 5.56 -13.23 4.82
C LEU A 82 7.00 -13.09 4.31
N THR A 83 7.31 -11.97 3.65
CA THR A 83 8.68 -11.68 3.17
C THR A 83 9.65 -11.55 4.34
N THR A 84 9.28 -10.79 5.38
CA THR A 84 10.11 -10.63 6.58
C THR A 84 10.37 -11.98 7.26
N PHE A 85 9.39 -12.86 7.33
CA PHE A 85 9.57 -14.21 7.86
C PHE A 85 10.61 -15.01 7.05
N LYS A 86 10.51 -15.00 5.73
CA LYS A 86 11.48 -15.65 4.85
C LYS A 86 12.89 -15.08 5.03
N ASP A 87 13.02 -13.75 5.09
CA ASP A 87 14.30 -13.06 5.25
C ASP A 87 14.99 -13.43 6.57
N ILE A 88 14.22 -13.57 7.66
CA ILE A 88 14.77 -14.02 8.95
C ILE A 88 15.34 -15.43 8.86
N LEU A 89 14.68 -16.35 8.15
CA LEU A 89 15.16 -17.71 7.96
C LEU A 89 16.44 -17.77 7.10
N LEU A 90 16.60 -16.84 6.16
CA LEU A 90 17.77 -16.75 5.29
C LEU A 90 18.98 -16.10 5.98
N GLN A 91 18.78 -15.39 7.10
CA GLN A 91 19.89 -14.74 7.82
C GLN A 91 20.77 -15.78 8.52
N ASN A 92 22.03 -15.85 8.09
CA ASN A 92 23.07 -16.57 8.81
C ASN A 92 23.51 -15.76 10.06
N THR A 93 22.81 -15.97 11.18
CA THR A 93 23.16 -15.30 12.44
C THR A 93 24.04 -16.18 13.31
N SER A 94 24.83 -15.52 14.17
CA SER A 94 25.65 -16.18 15.20
C SER A 94 24.81 -16.84 16.31
N ASP A 95 23.51 -16.53 16.38
CA ASP A 95 22.57 -17.12 17.35
C ASP A 95 21.35 -17.74 16.63
N PRO A 96 21.42 -19.05 16.30
CA PRO A 96 20.33 -19.77 15.62
C PRO A 96 19.04 -19.83 16.47
N LEU A 97 19.16 -19.79 17.80
CA LEU A 97 18.01 -19.90 18.70
C LEU A 97 17.18 -18.61 18.72
N ALA A 98 17.86 -17.46 18.76
CA ALA A 98 17.20 -16.15 18.65
C ALA A 98 16.49 -16.00 17.29
N ASN A 99 17.13 -16.44 16.23
CA ASN A 99 16.57 -16.42 14.88
C ASN A 99 15.30 -17.29 14.76
N SER A 100 15.31 -18.48 15.35
CA SER A 100 14.16 -19.37 15.36
C SER A 100 12.97 -18.77 16.11
N ARG A 101 13.22 -18.07 17.22
CA ARG A 101 12.15 -17.36 17.96
C ARG A 101 11.55 -16.23 17.14
N LEU A 102 12.40 -15.39 16.53
CA LEU A 102 11.92 -14.29 15.66
C LEU A 102 11.14 -14.82 14.46
N ALA A 103 11.63 -15.88 13.82
CA ALA A 103 10.93 -16.54 12.73
C ALA A 103 9.55 -17.07 13.16
N PHE A 104 9.47 -17.71 14.34
CA PHE A 104 8.21 -18.20 14.88
C PHE A 104 7.22 -17.07 15.17
N GLU A 105 7.66 -15.95 15.75
CA GLU A 105 6.81 -14.79 16.00
C GLU A 105 6.30 -14.16 14.70
N GLN A 106 7.17 -14.03 13.70
CA GLN A 106 6.76 -13.52 12.38
C GLN A 106 5.78 -14.46 11.67
N LEU A 107 5.96 -15.76 11.79
CA LEU A 107 5.03 -16.73 11.24
C LEU A 107 3.65 -16.66 11.93
N ARG A 108 3.62 -16.50 13.25
CA ARG A 108 2.37 -16.26 13.99
C ARG A 108 1.68 -14.99 13.52
N LYS A 109 2.44 -13.91 13.32
CA LYS A 109 1.90 -12.66 12.77
C LYS A 109 1.35 -12.87 11.37
N ALA A 110 2.07 -13.58 10.51
CA ALA A 110 1.61 -13.90 9.16
C ALA A 110 0.30 -14.71 9.15
N LEU A 111 0.12 -15.62 10.11
CA LEU A 111 -1.15 -16.35 10.27
C LEU A 111 -2.29 -15.42 10.71
N THR A 112 -2.02 -14.45 11.58
CA THR A 112 -3.02 -13.45 12.00
C THR A 112 -3.39 -12.55 10.81
N ASP A 113 -2.39 -11.94 10.15
CA ASP A 113 -2.60 -11.10 8.98
C ASP A 113 -3.32 -11.86 7.85
N GLY A 114 -2.98 -13.15 7.68
CA GLY A 114 -3.62 -14.04 6.72
C GLY A 114 -5.07 -14.36 7.08
N SER A 115 -5.38 -14.55 8.34
CA SER A 115 -6.75 -14.78 8.82
C SER A 115 -7.62 -13.54 8.62
N ASP A 116 -7.08 -12.36 8.90
CA ASP A 116 -7.76 -11.08 8.68
C ASP A 116 -8.00 -10.83 7.19
N PHE A 117 -7.02 -11.15 6.35
CA PHE A 117 -7.15 -11.05 4.90
C PHE A 117 -8.20 -12.04 4.36
N LEU A 118 -8.21 -13.27 4.84
CA LEU A 118 -9.22 -14.28 4.51
C LEU A 118 -10.64 -13.82 4.90
N PHE A 119 -10.78 -13.18 6.05
CA PHE A 119 -12.05 -12.59 6.48
C PHE A 119 -12.51 -11.51 5.51
N LEU A 120 -11.60 -10.61 5.10
CA LEU A 120 -11.91 -9.58 4.12
C LEU A 120 -12.29 -10.18 2.76
N MET A 121 -11.60 -11.22 2.30
CA MET A 121 -11.94 -11.93 1.05
C MET A 121 -13.39 -12.46 1.09
N ARG A 122 -13.78 -13.08 2.20
CA ARG A 122 -15.15 -13.58 2.41
C ARG A 122 -16.16 -12.44 2.44
N GLU A 123 -15.86 -11.36 3.16
CA GLU A 123 -16.73 -10.18 3.21
C GLU A 123 -16.98 -9.59 1.81
N VAL A 124 -15.92 -9.45 1.01
CA VAL A 124 -16.02 -8.91 -0.36
C VAL A 124 -16.80 -9.87 -1.27
N ARG A 125 -16.57 -11.19 -1.17
CA ARG A 125 -17.34 -12.21 -1.90
C ARG A 125 -18.82 -12.14 -1.59
N ASP A 126 -19.17 -12.05 -0.30
CA ASP A 126 -20.55 -12.13 0.18
C ASP A 126 -21.29 -10.80 -0.05
N ASN A 127 -20.59 -9.68 0.06
CA ASN A 127 -21.12 -8.33 -0.05
C ASN A 127 -20.38 -7.50 -1.11
N PRO A 128 -20.41 -7.88 -2.40
CA PRO A 128 -19.83 -7.08 -3.45
C PRO A 128 -20.57 -5.73 -3.57
N SER A 129 -19.93 -4.75 -4.21
CA SER A 129 -20.58 -3.47 -4.51
C SER A 129 -21.93 -3.70 -5.20
N PRO A 130 -23.01 -3.02 -4.77
CA PRO A 130 -24.34 -3.19 -5.36
C PRO A 130 -24.35 -3.01 -6.88
N VAL A 131 -23.58 -2.06 -7.39
CA VAL A 131 -23.44 -1.79 -8.82
C VAL A 131 -22.79 -2.97 -9.54
N ILE A 132 -21.70 -3.50 -8.99
CA ILE A 132 -21.01 -4.65 -9.56
C ILE A 132 -21.88 -5.90 -9.51
N ASN A 133 -22.58 -6.12 -8.39
CA ASN A 133 -23.51 -7.23 -8.27
C ASN A 133 -24.63 -7.19 -9.31
N ALA A 134 -25.21 -6.01 -9.58
CA ALA A 134 -26.22 -5.84 -10.61
C ALA A 134 -25.67 -6.12 -12.01
N ILE A 135 -24.45 -5.66 -12.33
CA ILE A 135 -23.78 -5.94 -13.62
C ILE A 135 -23.55 -7.43 -13.80
N LEU A 136 -23.05 -8.12 -12.76
CA LEU A 136 -22.81 -9.57 -12.80
C LEU A 136 -24.11 -10.36 -12.98
N THR A 137 -25.19 -9.96 -12.31
CA THR A 137 -26.52 -10.55 -12.44
C THR A 137 -27.06 -10.36 -13.84
N PHE A 138 -26.95 -9.15 -14.42
CA PHE A 138 -27.36 -8.86 -15.77
C PHE A 138 -26.57 -9.70 -16.81
N LYS A 139 -25.25 -9.80 -16.64
CA LYS A 139 -24.41 -10.63 -17.51
C LYS A 139 -24.84 -12.09 -17.47
N LYS A 140 -25.04 -12.66 -16.29
CA LYS A 140 -25.51 -14.04 -16.11
C LYS A 140 -26.87 -14.27 -16.75
N ALA A 141 -27.82 -13.32 -16.58
CA ALA A 141 -29.14 -13.40 -17.20
C ALA A 141 -29.08 -13.33 -18.73
N SER A 142 -28.17 -12.53 -19.28
CA SER A 142 -27.98 -12.43 -20.74
C SER A 142 -27.36 -13.71 -21.35
N GLU A 143 -26.48 -14.38 -20.63
CA GLU A 143 -25.84 -15.65 -21.04
C GLU A 143 -26.85 -16.81 -21.05
N THR A 144 -27.82 -16.81 -20.13
CA THR A 144 -28.85 -17.88 -20.05
C THR A 144 -29.96 -17.77 -21.10
N LYS A 145 -29.95 -16.76 -21.98
CA LYS A 145 -30.94 -16.51 -23.04
C LYS A 145 -32.42 -16.50 -22.56
N SER A 146 -32.64 -16.31 -21.28
CA SER A 146 -33.98 -16.21 -20.71
C SER A 146 -34.56 -14.82 -20.98
N SER A 147 -35.50 -14.72 -21.93
CA SER A 147 -36.08 -13.43 -22.34
C SER A 147 -36.76 -12.68 -21.19
N VAL A 148 -37.40 -13.41 -20.28
CA VAL A 148 -38.11 -12.81 -19.12
C VAL A 148 -37.11 -12.24 -18.11
N ILE A 149 -36.07 -13.00 -17.79
CA ILE A 149 -35.00 -12.56 -16.83
C ILE A 149 -34.21 -11.40 -17.45
N SER A 150 -34.04 -11.36 -18.78
CA SER A 150 -33.30 -10.27 -19.41
C SER A 150 -34.10 -8.95 -19.45
N ILE A 151 -35.44 -8.99 -19.49
CA ILE A 151 -36.29 -7.80 -19.39
C ILE A 151 -36.26 -7.26 -17.96
N GLN A 152 -36.51 -8.11 -16.98
CA GLN A 152 -36.44 -7.75 -15.56
C GLN A 152 -35.07 -7.16 -15.19
N ALA A 153 -33.98 -7.84 -15.60
CA ALA A 153 -32.63 -7.37 -15.37
C ALA A 153 -32.30 -6.04 -16.06
N LYS A 154 -32.90 -5.76 -17.23
CA LYS A 154 -32.79 -4.44 -17.87
C LYS A 154 -33.48 -3.34 -17.09
N GLU A 155 -34.68 -3.62 -16.56
CA GLU A 155 -35.42 -2.66 -15.73
C GLU A 155 -34.67 -2.38 -14.42
N ASP A 156 -34.09 -3.41 -13.79
CA ASP A 156 -33.32 -3.27 -12.56
C ASP A 156 -31.98 -2.55 -12.76
N VAL A 157 -31.36 -2.70 -13.94
CA VAL A 157 -30.06 -2.07 -14.27
C VAL A 157 -30.17 -0.61 -14.67
N GLN A 158 -31.29 -0.18 -15.26
CA GLN A 158 -31.51 1.21 -15.70
C GLN A 158 -31.34 2.24 -14.56
N PRO A 159 -31.94 2.06 -13.36
CA PRO A 159 -31.74 2.96 -12.24
C PRO A 159 -30.28 2.95 -11.75
N LEU A 160 -29.61 1.78 -11.81
CA LEU A 160 -28.20 1.62 -11.42
C LEU A 160 -27.26 2.31 -12.40
N ILE A 161 -27.51 2.20 -13.71
CA ILE A 161 -26.75 2.95 -14.71
C ILE A 161 -26.88 4.46 -14.47
N LYS A 162 -28.12 4.95 -14.22
CA LYS A 162 -28.38 6.35 -13.89
C LYS A 162 -27.64 6.79 -12.60
N TYR A 163 -27.65 5.94 -11.58
CA TYR A 163 -26.91 6.18 -10.34
C TYR A 163 -25.40 6.25 -10.59
N VAL A 164 -24.83 5.28 -11.33
CA VAL A 164 -23.40 5.25 -11.66
C VAL A 164 -22.98 6.47 -12.46
N LEU A 165 -23.76 6.86 -13.47
CA LEU A 165 -23.51 8.08 -14.25
C LEU A 165 -23.51 9.32 -13.36
N GLY A 166 -24.50 9.43 -12.45
CA GLY A 166 -24.54 10.52 -11.48
C GLY A 166 -23.28 10.54 -10.57
N ARG A 167 -22.83 9.37 -10.10
CA ARG A 167 -21.59 9.28 -9.28
C ARG A 167 -20.33 9.61 -10.07
N ILE A 168 -20.29 9.28 -11.36
CA ILE A 168 -19.18 9.67 -12.23
C ILE A 168 -19.14 11.19 -12.38
N ASP A 169 -20.28 11.84 -12.53
CA ASP A 169 -20.36 13.30 -12.61
C ASP A 169 -19.97 13.98 -11.29
N ASP A 170 -20.40 13.43 -10.15
CA ASP A 170 -19.97 13.88 -8.82
C ASP A 170 -18.45 13.76 -8.67
N PHE A 171 -17.88 12.62 -9.08
CA PHE A 171 -16.45 12.37 -9.01
C PHE A 171 -15.65 13.28 -9.94
N ARG A 172 -16.16 13.54 -11.15
CA ARG A 172 -15.58 14.50 -12.08
C ARG A 172 -15.55 15.91 -11.49
N THR A 173 -16.64 16.32 -10.85
CA THR A 173 -16.74 17.62 -10.16
C THR A 173 -15.75 17.72 -9.01
N ALA A 174 -15.59 16.64 -8.21
CA ALA A 174 -14.61 16.58 -7.13
C ALA A 174 -13.17 16.62 -7.65
N LEU A 175 -12.87 15.97 -8.79
CA LEU A 175 -11.54 16.04 -9.42
C LEU A 175 -11.21 17.45 -9.88
N ILE A 176 -12.16 18.16 -10.52
CA ILE A 176 -11.95 19.56 -10.91
C ILE A 176 -11.67 20.43 -9.67
N GLY A 177 -12.38 20.19 -8.57
CA GLY A 177 -12.13 20.88 -7.30
C GLY A 177 -10.75 20.59 -6.71
N LEU A 178 -10.26 19.35 -6.85
CA LEU A 178 -8.92 18.97 -6.43
C LEU A 178 -7.83 19.58 -7.32
N GLU A 179 -8.02 19.59 -8.64
CA GLU A 179 -7.10 20.24 -9.57
C GLU A 179 -6.92 21.72 -9.22
N LYS A 180 -8.03 22.43 -8.96
CA LYS A 180 -7.98 23.83 -8.52
C LYS A 180 -7.17 24.01 -7.22
N LYS A 181 -7.39 23.16 -6.22
CA LYS A 181 -6.61 23.20 -4.97
C LYS A 181 -5.13 22.91 -5.18
N VAL A 182 -4.80 21.97 -6.06
CA VAL A 182 -3.41 21.67 -6.42
C VAL A 182 -2.74 22.88 -7.08
N ASP A 183 -3.44 23.60 -7.93
CA ASP A 183 -2.91 24.79 -8.57
C ASP A 183 -2.76 25.97 -7.59
N GLU A 184 -3.70 26.13 -6.67
CA GLU A 184 -3.57 27.06 -5.53
C GLU A 184 -2.33 26.72 -4.67
N MET A 185 -2.12 25.45 -4.35
CA MET A 185 -0.93 25.00 -3.59
C MET A 185 0.37 25.25 -4.37
N LYS A 186 0.40 25.01 -5.68
CA LYS A 186 1.57 25.32 -6.52
C LYS A 186 1.89 26.82 -6.54
N GLN A 187 0.87 27.67 -6.52
CA GLN A 187 1.06 29.10 -6.46
C GLN A 187 1.66 29.53 -5.11
N ILE A 188 1.11 29.04 -4.00
CA ILE A 188 1.65 29.29 -2.67
C ILE A 188 3.12 28.82 -2.56
N MET A 189 3.43 27.66 -3.10
CA MET A 189 4.81 27.15 -3.12
C MET A 189 5.77 28.07 -3.91
N ARG A 190 5.32 28.62 -5.04
CA ARG A 190 6.14 29.60 -5.81
C ARG A 190 6.36 30.89 -4.99
N GLU A 191 5.31 31.41 -4.40
CA GLU A 191 5.41 32.61 -3.54
C GLU A 191 6.38 32.40 -2.38
N LEU A 192 6.31 31.25 -1.68
CA LEU A 192 7.25 30.89 -0.62
C LEU A 192 8.68 30.70 -1.12
N GLN A 193 8.86 30.17 -2.35
CA GLN A 193 10.18 30.05 -2.97
C GLN A 193 10.77 31.42 -3.29
N GLU A 194 9.99 32.34 -3.83
CA GLU A 194 10.41 33.72 -4.13
C GLU A 194 10.77 34.49 -2.85
N GLU A 195 9.97 34.33 -1.80
CA GLU A 195 10.22 34.95 -0.51
C GLU A 195 11.49 34.41 0.16
N SER A 196 11.71 33.08 0.10
CA SER A 196 12.93 32.46 0.62
C SER A 196 14.20 32.90 -0.13
N LEU A 197 14.12 33.03 -1.46
CA LEU A 197 15.21 33.57 -2.27
C LEU A 197 15.50 35.03 -1.94
N LYS A 198 14.47 35.84 -1.65
CA LYS A 198 14.61 37.23 -1.26
C LYS A 198 15.32 37.37 0.10
N ILE A 199 14.92 36.55 1.08
CA ILE A 199 15.57 36.52 2.39
C ILE A 199 17.04 36.07 2.28
N LEU A 200 17.33 35.09 1.44
CA LEU A 200 18.71 34.64 1.18
C LEU A 200 19.56 35.73 0.52
N SER A 201 19.01 36.47 -0.43
CA SER A 201 19.72 37.57 -1.11
C SER A 201 19.98 38.76 -0.16
N GLU A 202 19.04 39.07 0.73
CA GLU A 202 19.19 40.07 1.77
C GLU A 202 20.25 39.69 2.80
N LYS A 203 20.31 38.43 3.22
CA LYS A 203 21.35 37.91 4.13
C LYS A 203 22.74 37.95 3.50
N THR A 204 22.85 37.61 2.23
CA THR A 204 24.15 37.64 1.50
C THR A 204 24.64 39.06 1.30
N SER A 205 23.75 40.02 1.04
CA SER A 205 24.09 41.43 0.91
C SER A 205 24.44 42.09 2.25
N ALA A 206 23.81 41.64 3.37
CA ALA A 206 24.17 42.10 4.70
C ALA A 206 25.52 41.53 5.17
N GLN A 207 25.86 40.29 4.80
CA GLN A 207 27.18 39.72 5.11
C GLN A 207 28.31 40.34 4.30
N SER A 208 28.10 40.70 3.04
CA SER A 208 29.12 41.43 2.23
C SER A 208 29.42 42.78 2.79
N LYS A 209 28.41 43.55 3.21
CA LYS A 209 28.62 44.87 3.86
C LYS A 209 29.35 44.79 5.21
N THR A 210 29.18 43.67 5.95
CA THR A 210 29.86 43.45 7.23
C THR A 210 31.33 43.06 7.00
N THR A 211 31.64 42.41 5.89
CA THR A 211 33.02 42.04 5.51
C THR A 211 33.81 43.24 4.97
N GLU A 212 33.18 44.11 4.20
CA GLU A 212 33.80 45.35 3.67
C GLU A 212 34.11 46.31 4.85
N ASN A 213 33.19 46.52 5.77
CA ASN A 213 33.44 47.36 6.97
C ASN A 213 34.54 46.78 7.90
N LYS A 214 34.75 45.47 7.93
CA LYS A 214 35.86 44.86 8.70
C LYS A 214 37.20 45.03 7.96
N THR A 215 37.20 45.03 6.62
CA THR A 215 38.40 45.22 5.82
C THR A 215 38.87 46.67 5.83
N GLU A 216 37.94 47.64 5.74
CA GLU A 216 38.25 49.05 5.87
C GLU A 216 38.77 49.43 7.27
N LYS A 217 38.15 48.90 8.34
CA LYS A 217 38.69 49.11 9.70
C LYS A 217 40.06 48.50 9.92
N LYS A 218 40.38 47.37 9.25
CA LYS A 218 41.72 46.79 9.33
C LYS A 218 42.76 47.55 8.52
N GLN A 219 42.37 48.12 7.38
CA GLN A 219 43.28 48.98 6.56
C GLN A 219 43.55 50.33 7.28
N LEU A 220 42.55 50.95 7.90
CA LEU A 220 42.72 52.17 8.67
C LEU A 220 43.61 51.97 9.91
N SER A 221 43.52 50.81 10.57
CA SER A 221 44.39 50.50 11.72
C SER A 221 45.85 50.20 11.31
N LEU A 222 46.08 49.65 10.13
CA LEU A 222 47.42 49.42 9.58
C LEU A 222 48.09 50.68 9.03
N SER A 223 47.34 51.69 8.54
CA SER A 223 47.86 52.96 8.13
C SER A 223 48.32 53.85 9.30
N ASN A 224 47.59 53.78 10.45
CA ASN A 224 47.98 54.49 11.66
C ASN A 224 49.25 53.95 12.34
N PHE A 225 49.57 52.65 12.10
CA PHE A 225 50.79 52.01 12.65
C PHE A 225 52.08 52.36 11.85
N LYS A 226 51.97 52.92 10.64
CA LYS A 226 53.12 53.31 9.82
C LYS A 226 53.63 54.72 10.01
N ILE A 227 52.94 55.56 10.77
CA ILE A 227 53.25 56.99 10.98
C ILE A 227 54.13 57.24 12.23
N GLU A 228 54.29 56.22 13.13
CA GLU A 228 55.11 56.39 14.37
C GLU A 228 56.53 55.85 14.26
N LYS A 229 57.09 55.61 13.06
CA LYS A 229 58.52 55.28 12.90
C LYS A 229 59.15 56.18 11.84
N ASN A 230 59.37 57.46 12.23
CA ASN A 230 60.45 58.33 11.72
C ASN A 230 60.77 59.37 12.80
#